data_4abc7e4877c1058d8674bb0b3630c950
#
_entry.id   4abc7e4877c1058d8674bb0b3630c950
#
_cell.length_a   1.000
_cell.length_b   1.000
_cell.length_c   1.000
_cell.angle_alpha   90.00
_cell.angle_beta   90.00
_cell.angle_gamma   90.00
#
_symmetry.space_group_name_H-M   'P 1'
#
loop_
_entity.id
_entity.type
_entity.pdbx_description
1 polymer ?
#
loop_
_entity_poly.entity_id
_entity_poly.type
_entity_poly.pdbx_seq_one_letter_code
_entity_poly.pdbx_strand_id
1 'polypeptide(L)'
;YNLRPTLGLKNNLLELNDDLALHPACQPLHELYGEGKLSIVQNVGYPNPNRSHFRSTEIWETGSDSDTFQREGWLGRYFDNDCSGSPETESVDADPAAIHVGDMIPQTYLSLDSHSLFGMKPYGKFDRGQDPADLAYEKLLQADHIEGNASYLQHTMMNTLVTERRVEKIIGRYKPQASYPGTKLAQSLKRVAALIHADMETRVYFVSQGGYDTHANQLNNHQRLLTELSTSMSAFQKDLTAHSKDDQVMTMTFSEFGRRPAENGSGGTDRMCSRSNFGLPPMCRPRSTCCSCPATT
;
A
#
# COMPACT_ATOMS: atom_id res chain seq x y z
N TYR A 1 32.46 0.43 1.44
CA TYR A 1 32.70 -0.20 2.77
C TYR A 1 33.32 0.78 3.76
N ASN A 2 34.14 1.75 3.34
CA ASN A 2 34.78 2.70 4.26
C ASN A 2 33.79 3.54 5.10
N LEU A 3 32.61 3.81 4.59
CA LEU A 3 31.54 4.57 5.29
C LEU A 3 30.69 3.68 6.19
N ARG A 4 30.71 2.36 6.00
CA ARG A 4 29.95 1.37 6.78
C ARG A 4 30.81 0.18 7.15
N PRO A 5 31.83 0.36 8.01
CA PRO A 5 32.78 -0.70 8.36
C PRO A 5 32.10 -1.88 9.07
N THR A 6 31.04 -1.64 9.86
CA THR A 6 30.29 -2.67 10.58
C THR A 6 28.98 -3.08 9.89
N LEU A 7 28.32 -2.17 9.17
CA LEU A 7 27.05 -2.42 8.50
C LEU A 7 27.21 -2.87 7.03
N GLY A 8 28.39 -2.72 6.47
CA GLY A 8 28.67 -3.08 5.08
C GLY A 8 28.54 -4.59 4.85
N LEU A 9 27.66 -4.99 3.98
CA LEU A 9 27.49 -6.39 3.57
C LEU A 9 28.62 -6.79 2.64
N LYS A 10 29.39 -7.81 3.01
CA LYS A 10 30.59 -8.25 2.27
C LYS A 10 30.40 -9.55 1.51
N ASN A 11 29.47 -10.38 1.94
CA ASN A 11 29.30 -11.73 1.44
C ASN A 11 27.84 -12.03 1.08
N ASN A 12 27.64 -12.98 0.19
CA ASN A 12 26.33 -13.51 -0.20
C ASN A 12 25.35 -12.46 -0.75
N LEU A 13 25.87 -11.40 -1.35
CA LEU A 13 25.04 -10.43 -2.05
C LEU A 13 24.35 -11.09 -3.25
N LEU A 14 23.14 -10.71 -3.52
CA LEU A 14 22.34 -11.19 -4.64
C LEU A 14 22.51 -10.19 -5.79
N GLU A 15 23.43 -10.48 -6.70
CA GLU A 15 23.76 -9.60 -7.82
C GLU A 15 22.58 -9.44 -8.77
N LEU A 16 22.30 -8.19 -9.15
CA LEU A 16 21.30 -7.84 -10.16
C LEU A 16 21.98 -7.45 -11.47
N ASN A 17 23.08 -6.75 -11.36
CA ASN A 17 23.98 -6.35 -12.44
C ASN A 17 25.35 -5.98 -11.85
N ASP A 18 26.25 -5.47 -12.67
CA ASP A 18 27.63 -5.12 -12.28
C ASP A 18 27.72 -4.09 -11.13
N ASP A 19 26.70 -3.24 -10.96
CA ASP A 19 26.71 -2.13 -10.00
C ASP A 19 25.78 -2.38 -8.79
N LEU A 20 24.84 -3.31 -8.90
CA LEU A 20 23.75 -3.47 -7.96
C LEU A 20 23.60 -4.90 -7.46
N ALA A 21 23.37 -5.01 -6.17
CA ALA A 21 23.00 -6.28 -5.55
C ALA A 21 21.96 -6.06 -4.44
N LEU A 22 21.12 -7.06 -4.22
CA LEU A 22 20.18 -7.09 -3.11
C LEU A 22 20.83 -7.69 -1.86
N HIS A 23 20.24 -7.34 -0.72
CA HIS A 23 20.53 -7.98 0.55
C HIS A 23 20.22 -9.48 0.49
N PRO A 24 21.01 -10.37 1.14
CA PRO A 24 20.75 -11.82 1.11
C PRO A 24 19.36 -12.25 1.55
N ALA A 25 18.72 -11.49 2.46
CA ALA A 25 17.35 -11.72 2.89
C ALA A 25 16.29 -11.52 1.78
N CYS A 26 16.69 -10.93 0.65
CA CYS A 26 15.79 -10.67 -0.49
C CYS A 26 15.84 -11.78 -1.56
N GLN A 27 16.29 -12.99 -1.22
CA GLN A 27 16.37 -14.10 -2.16
C GLN A 27 15.05 -14.32 -2.95
N PRO A 28 13.84 -14.34 -2.34
CA PRO A 28 12.60 -14.49 -3.11
C PRO A 28 12.31 -13.33 -4.08
N LEU A 29 12.74 -12.10 -3.77
CA LEU A 29 12.65 -10.97 -4.71
C LEU A 29 13.68 -11.07 -5.84
N HIS A 30 14.87 -11.58 -5.55
CA HIS A 30 15.89 -11.85 -6.55
C HIS A 30 15.42 -12.89 -7.58
N GLU A 31 14.71 -13.93 -7.13
CA GLU A 31 14.07 -14.90 -8.03
C GLU A 31 13.06 -14.22 -8.95
N LEU A 32 12.18 -13.36 -8.42
CA LEU A 32 11.23 -12.60 -9.23
C LEU A 32 11.91 -11.63 -10.21
N TYR A 33 13.09 -11.09 -9.85
CA TYR A 33 13.90 -10.29 -10.77
C TYR A 33 14.41 -11.14 -11.93
N GLY A 34 14.93 -12.32 -11.65
CA GLY A 34 15.38 -13.28 -12.67
C GLY A 34 14.25 -13.73 -13.61
N GLU A 35 13.01 -13.80 -13.11
CA GLU A 35 11.81 -14.11 -13.90
C GLU A 35 11.29 -12.89 -14.71
N GLY A 36 11.91 -11.72 -14.60
CA GLY A 36 11.47 -10.48 -15.24
C GLY A 36 10.19 -9.88 -14.65
N LYS A 37 9.82 -10.30 -13.44
CA LYS A 37 8.62 -9.84 -12.72
C LYS A 37 8.91 -8.70 -11.72
N LEU A 38 10.18 -8.35 -11.54
CA LEU A 38 10.62 -7.30 -10.64
C LEU A 38 11.49 -6.29 -11.40
N SER A 39 11.20 -5.00 -11.19
CA SER A 39 11.96 -3.88 -11.73
C SER A 39 12.41 -2.97 -10.58
N ILE A 40 13.61 -2.41 -10.56
CA ILE A 40 14.14 -1.56 -9.49
C ILE A 40 14.39 -0.14 -10.03
N VAL A 41 13.67 0.84 -9.48
CA VAL A 41 13.83 2.25 -9.85
C VAL A 41 14.66 2.94 -8.78
N GLN A 42 15.82 3.49 -9.16
CA GLN A 42 16.72 4.19 -8.26
C GLN A 42 16.59 5.70 -8.40
N ASN A 43 17.18 6.41 -7.42
CA ASN A 43 17.26 7.87 -7.42
C ASN A 43 15.90 8.57 -7.48
N VAL A 44 14.87 7.95 -6.93
CA VAL A 44 13.56 8.57 -6.81
C VAL A 44 13.53 9.47 -5.58
N GLY A 45 13.14 10.70 -5.76
CA GLY A 45 13.08 11.71 -4.70
C GLY A 45 12.47 13.00 -5.20
N TYR A 46 12.53 14.04 -4.39
CA TYR A 46 12.00 15.37 -4.72
C TYR A 46 13.04 16.47 -4.43
N PRO A 47 12.97 17.64 -5.07
CA PRO A 47 13.85 18.76 -4.79
C PRO A 47 13.70 19.29 -3.35
N ASN A 48 14.79 19.83 -2.79
CA ASN A 48 14.80 20.42 -1.44
C ASN A 48 14.18 19.52 -0.36
N PRO A 49 14.69 18.29 -0.20
CA PRO A 49 14.04 17.28 0.63
C PRO A 49 14.03 17.66 2.11
N ASN A 50 12.93 17.35 2.80
CA ASN A 50 12.72 17.61 4.22
C ASN A 50 13.20 16.43 5.08
N ARG A 51 13.75 16.70 6.28
CA ARG A 51 14.22 15.67 7.22
C ARG A 51 13.14 15.19 8.19
N SER A 52 12.01 15.87 8.25
CA SER A 52 10.88 15.44 9.08
C SER A 52 10.15 14.29 8.38
N HIS A 53 9.91 13.21 9.09
CA HIS A 53 9.07 12.12 8.58
C HIS A 53 7.68 12.62 8.21
N PHE A 54 7.05 13.40 9.08
CA PHE A 54 5.70 13.92 8.84
C PHE A 54 5.64 14.70 7.53
N ARG A 55 6.58 15.62 7.30
CA ARG A 55 6.60 16.40 6.07
C ARG A 55 6.96 15.55 4.85
N SER A 56 7.92 14.65 4.97
CA SER A 56 8.28 13.77 3.85
C SER A 56 7.14 12.83 3.49
N THR A 57 6.46 12.24 4.46
CA THR A 57 5.27 11.41 4.22
C THR A 57 4.18 12.21 3.52
N GLU A 58 3.88 13.42 4.01
CA GLU A 58 2.91 14.32 3.37
C GLU A 58 3.27 14.61 1.91
N ILE A 59 4.54 14.94 1.61
CA ILE A 59 4.99 15.21 0.24
C ILE A 59 4.81 13.96 -0.66
N TRP A 60 5.17 12.79 -0.18
CA TRP A 60 4.97 11.54 -0.93
C TRP A 60 3.50 11.17 -1.12
N GLU A 61 2.67 11.43 -0.12
CA GLU A 61 1.24 11.13 -0.16
C GLU A 61 0.43 12.15 -0.95
N THR A 62 0.92 13.39 -1.05
CA THR A 62 0.25 14.45 -1.83
C THR A 62 0.86 14.66 -3.21
N GLY A 63 2.12 14.25 -3.43
CA GLY A 63 2.87 14.57 -4.63
C GLY A 63 3.16 16.07 -4.77
N SER A 64 3.18 16.83 -3.65
CA SER A 64 3.46 18.26 -3.64
C SER A 64 4.95 18.57 -3.71
N ASP A 65 5.30 19.80 -4.07
CA ASP A 65 6.63 20.33 -3.86
C ASP A 65 6.95 20.47 -2.36
N SER A 66 8.23 20.55 -2.02
CA SER A 66 8.69 20.57 -0.62
C SER A 66 8.27 21.84 0.15
N ASP A 67 8.02 22.92 -0.52
CA ASP A 67 7.60 24.23 -0.02
C ASP A 67 6.09 24.48 -0.12
N THR A 68 5.35 23.57 -0.72
CA THR A 68 3.90 23.68 -0.96
C THR A 68 3.14 22.70 -0.07
N PHE A 69 2.15 23.19 0.69
CA PHE A 69 1.24 22.36 1.46
C PHE A 69 -0.02 22.07 0.65
N GLN A 70 -0.29 20.81 0.44
CA GLN A 70 -1.45 20.33 -0.30
C GLN A 70 -2.32 19.46 0.62
N ARG A 71 -3.64 19.67 0.59
CA ARG A 71 -4.57 18.89 1.43
C ARG A 71 -4.93 17.56 0.81
N GLU A 72 -5.02 17.54 -0.53
CA GLU A 72 -5.43 16.37 -1.29
C GLU A 72 -4.25 15.44 -1.55
N GLY A 73 -4.50 14.15 -1.43
CA GLY A 73 -3.57 13.12 -1.84
C GLY A 73 -3.54 12.93 -3.35
N TRP A 74 -2.46 12.39 -3.90
CA TRP A 74 -2.36 12.18 -5.34
C TRP A 74 -3.33 11.12 -5.87
N LEU A 75 -3.66 10.09 -5.08
CA LEU A 75 -4.71 9.12 -5.41
C LEU A 75 -6.11 9.75 -5.30
N GLY A 76 -6.35 10.60 -4.29
CA GLY A 76 -7.59 11.34 -4.20
C GLY A 76 -7.85 12.14 -5.46
N ARG A 77 -6.88 12.96 -5.90
CA ARG A 77 -7.00 13.70 -7.18
C ARG A 77 -7.14 12.80 -8.41
N TYR A 78 -6.51 11.62 -8.40
CA TYR A 78 -6.70 10.64 -9.47
C TYR A 78 -8.16 10.19 -9.55
N PHE A 79 -8.78 9.84 -8.43
CA PHE A 79 -10.18 9.43 -8.41
C PHE A 79 -11.14 10.56 -8.75
N ASP A 80 -10.87 11.80 -8.30
CA ASP A 80 -11.69 12.97 -8.64
C ASP A 80 -11.69 13.28 -10.16
N ASN A 81 -10.59 12.95 -10.85
CA ASN A 81 -10.45 13.12 -12.30
C ASN A 81 -10.82 11.86 -13.11
N ASP A 82 -11.21 10.79 -12.44
CA ASP A 82 -11.60 9.57 -13.13
C ASP A 82 -13.03 9.70 -13.66
N CYS A 83 -13.23 9.38 -14.93
CA CYS A 83 -14.53 9.47 -15.61
C CYS A 83 -15.58 8.47 -15.09
N SER A 84 -15.33 7.74 -14.03
CA SER A 84 -16.18 6.67 -13.53
C SER A 84 -17.33 7.10 -12.60
N GLY A 85 -17.87 8.27 -12.82
CA GLY A 85 -19.15 8.67 -12.26
C GLY A 85 -19.07 9.47 -10.95
N SER A 86 -20.06 10.34 -10.81
CA SER A 86 -20.29 11.10 -9.59
C SER A 86 -20.75 10.17 -8.46
N PRO A 87 -20.30 10.38 -7.21
CA PRO A 87 -20.74 9.58 -6.05
C PRO A 87 -22.26 9.51 -5.85
N GLU A 88 -22.98 10.45 -6.43
CA GLU A 88 -24.45 10.49 -6.38
C GLU A 88 -25.14 9.35 -7.16
N THR A 89 -24.37 8.62 -7.98
CA THR A 89 -24.88 7.49 -8.78
C THR A 89 -24.35 6.13 -8.34
N GLU A 90 -23.43 6.08 -7.37
CA GLU A 90 -22.94 4.79 -6.87
C GLU A 90 -24.07 4.03 -6.16
N SER A 91 -24.36 2.83 -6.63
CA SER A 91 -25.29 1.94 -5.96
C SER A 91 -24.73 1.54 -4.59
N VAL A 92 -25.59 1.28 -3.62
CA VAL A 92 -25.22 0.80 -2.27
C VAL A 92 -24.34 -0.48 -2.33
N ASP A 93 -24.38 -1.19 -3.44
CA ASP A 93 -23.63 -2.43 -3.67
C ASP A 93 -22.32 -2.23 -4.48
N ALA A 94 -21.95 -0.99 -4.82
CA ALA A 94 -20.74 -0.73 -5.57
C ALA A 94 -19.47 -1.08 -4.75
N ASP A 95 -18.47 -1.62 -5.42
CA ASP A 95 -17.18 -1.87 -4.80
C ASP A 95 -16.44 -0.55 -4.55
N PRO A 96 -15.72 -0.41 -3.41
CA PRO A 96 -14.96 0.80 -3.15
C PRO A 96 -13.84 0.98 -4.17
N ALA A 97 -13.63 2.21 -4.64
CA ALA A 97 -12.57 2.56 -5.58
C ALA A 97 -11.18 2.22 -5.03
N ALA A 98 -11.02 2.33 -3.70
CA ALA A 98 -9.79 1.98 -3.02
C ALA A 98 -10.04 1.26 -1.69
N ILE A 99 -9.11 0.35 -1.34
CA ILE A 99 -9.10 -0.35 -0.05
C ILE A 99 -7.74 -0.15 0.63
N HIS A 100 -7.79 0.37 1.86
CA HIS A 100 -6.63 0.47 2.74
C HIS A 100 -6.61 -0.67 3.76
N VAL A 101 -5.47 -1.37 3.87
CA VAL A 101 -5.26 -2.40 4.89
C VAL A 101 -4.24 -1.90 5.90
N GLY A 102 -4.71 -1.27 6.96
CA GLY A 102 -3.87 -0.63 7.98
C GLY A 102 -4.67 0.00 9.10
N ASP A 103 -3.97 0.63 10.05
CA ASP A 103 -4.60 1.20 11.25
C ASP A 103 -5.10 2.64 11.02
N MET A 104 -4.49 3.38 10.07
CA MET A 104 -4.86 4.75 9.72
C MET A 104 -4.88 4.92 8.21
N ILE A 105 -5.91 5.59 7.71
CA ILE A 105 -6.04 5.93 6.30
C ILE A 105 -4.99 6.99 5.96
N PRO A 106 -4.11 6.75 4.97
CA PRO A 106 -3.09 7.69 4.56
C PRO A 106 -3.68 8.89 3.82
N GLN A 107 -2.99 10.03 3.90
CA GLN A 107 -3.40 11.27 3.23
C GLN A 107 -3.50 11.12 1.71
N THR A 108 -2.81 10.14 1.13
CA THR A 108 -2.83 9.87 -0.31
C THR A 108 -4.23 9.72 -0.90
N TYR A 109 -5.22 9.35 -0.07
CA TYR A 109 -6.62 9.18 -0.48
C TYR A 109 -7.51 10.40 -0.28
N LEU A 110 -7.04 11.44 0.43
CA LEU A 110 -7.86 12.62 0.65
C LEU A 110 -8.12 13.35 -0.67
N SER A 111 -9.38 13.71 -0.90
CA SER A 111 -9.84 14.45 -2.07
C SER A 111 -10.85 15.53 -1.68
N LEU A 112 -11.20 16.40 -2.63
CA LEU A 112 -12.26 17.39 -2.47
C LEU A 112 -13.63 16.77 -2.74
N ASP A 113 -13.69 15.87 -3.72
CA ASP A 113 -14.89 15.14 -4.05
C ASP A 113 -14.96 13.82 -3.26
N SER A 114 -16.14 13.34 -2.99
CA SER A 114 -16.32 12.06 -2.30
C SER A 114 -16.13 10.90 -3.26
N HIS A 115 -15.25 9.98 -2.94
CA HIS A 115 -15.15 8.68 -3.59
C HIS A 115 -15.15 7.57 -2.54
N SER A 116 -15.58 6.39 -2.94
CA SER A 116 -15.71 5.28 -2.03
C SER A 116 -14.34 4.70 -1.64
N LEU A 117 -13.97 4.88 -0.37
CA LEU A 117 -12.77 4.33 0.25
C LEU A 117 -13.17 3.44 1.42
N PHE A 118 -12.61 2.24 1.47
CA PHE A 118 -12.81 1.32 2.57
C PHE A 118 -11.50 1.03 3.31
N GLY A 119 -11.51 1.22 4.64
CA GLY A 119 -10.37 0.90 5.50
C GLY A 119 -10.62 -0.36 6.32
N MET A 120 -9.67 -1.29 6.37
CA MET A 120 -9.75 -2.48 7.21
C MET A 120 -8.45 -2.77 7.96
N LYS A 121 -8.57 -3.43 9.11
CA LYS A 121 -7.40 -3.87 9.87
C LYS A 121 -6.68 -5.03 9.16
N PRO A 122 -5.35 -5.13 9.29
CA PRO A 122 -4.56 -6.17 8.62
C PRO A 122 -4.82 -7.58 9.15
N TYR A 123 -5.38 -7.72 10.35
CA TYR A 123 -5.70 -8.99 11.01
C TYR A 123 -6.91 -8.83 11.94
N GLY A 124 -7.39 -9.96 12.45
CA GLY A 124 -8.58 -10.02 13.30
C GLY A 124 -9.84 -10.32 12.49
N LYS A 125 -10.90 -10.61 13.18
CA LYS A 125 -12.26 -10.64 12.63
C LYS A 125 -12.78 -9.21 12.61
N PHE A 126 -13.70 -8.93 11.75
CA PHE A 126 -14.55 -7.75 11.86
C PHE A 126 -15.42 -7.97 13.10
N ASP A 127 -14.94 -7.52 14.26
CA ASP A 127 -15.60 -7.82 15.53
C ASP A 127 -16.68 -6.76 15.76
N ARG A 128 -17.88 -7.11 15.39
CA ARG A 128 -19.08 -6.32 15.64
C ARG A 128 -19.95 -7.02 16.67
N GLY A 129 -20.54 -6.24 17.54
CA GLY A 129 -21.63 -6.68 18.40
C GLY A 129 -21.46 -6.48 19.89
N GLN A 130 -20.35 -5.89 20.33
CA GLN A 130 -20.17 -5.55 21.75
C GLN A 130 -19.72 -4.09 21.99
N ASP A 131 -19.41 -3.31 20.94
CA ASP A 131 -19.08 -1.92 21.10
C ASP A 131 -20.39 -1.09 21.17
N PRO A 132 -20.53 -0.20 22.19
CA PRO A 132 -21.64 0.76 22.23
C PRO A 132 -21.80 1.59 20.94
N ALA A 133 -20.71 1.82 20.20
CA ALA A 133 -20.74 2.44 18.90
C ALA A 133 -21.53 1.60 17.89
N ASP A 134 -21.35 0.29 17.83
CA ASP A 134 -22.07 -0.59 16.89
C ASP A 134 -23.59 -0.56 17.14
N LEU A 135 -24.01 -0.54 18.41
CA LEU A 135 -25.43 -0.41 18.78
C LEU A 135 -26.00 0.97 18.43
N ALA A 136 -25.19 2.03 18.54
CA ALA A 136 -25.58 3.37 18.09
C ALA A 136 -25.71 3.42 16.56
N TYR A 137 -24.83 2.74 15.84
CA TYR A 137 -24.90 2.59 14.39
C TYR A 137 -26.20 1.90 13.94
N GLU A 138 -26.56 0.77 14.53
CA GLU A 138 -27.80 0.05 14.21
C GLU A 138 -29.04 0.91 14.45
N LYS A 139 -29.07 1.71 15.51
CA LYS A 139 -30.18 2.64 15.79
C LYS A 139 -30.26 3.78 14.77
N LEU A 140 -29.13 4.31 14.32
CA LEU A 140 -29.07 5.35 13.30
C LEU A 140 -29.56 4.84 11.94
N LEU A 141 -29.25 3.58 11.61
CA LEU A 141 -29.72 2.94 10.37
C LEU A 141 -31.22 2.68 10.34
N GLN A 142 -31.85 2.53 11.51
CA GLN A 142 -33.29 2.31 11.68
C GLN A 142 -34.12 3.60 11.79
N ALA A 143 -33.44 4.77 11.82
CA ALA A 143 -34.11 6.05 11.94
C ALA A 143 -34.76 6.46 10.61
N ASP A 144 -36.09 6.68 10.65
CA ASP A 144 -36.86 7.18 9.51
C ASP A 144 -36.72 8.71 9.39
N HIS A 145 -36.76 9.21 8.16
CA HIS A 145 -36.79 10.65 7.85
C HIS A 145 -35.60 11.49 8.35
N ILE A 146 -34.37 11.04 8.00
CA ILE A 146 -33.17 11.83 8.21
C ILE A 146 -32.91 12.67 6.97
N GLU A 147 -32.75 14.00 7.12
CA GLU A 147 -32.47 14.93 6.02
C GLU A 147 -31.09 15.57 6.14
N GLY A 148 -30.56 16.09 5.03
CA GLY A 148 -29.31 16.84 4.98
C GLY A 148 -28.07 16.00 5.29
N ASN A 149 -27.13 16.56 6.02
CA ASN A 149 -25.83 15.91 6.34
C ASN A 149 -26.01 14.58 7.10
N ALA A 150 -27.08 14.43 7.87
CA ALA A 150 -27.35 13.19 8.58
C ALA A 150 -27.78 12.06 7.65
N SER A 151 -28.51 12.36 6.58
CA SER A 151 -28.83 11.39 5.52
C SER A 151 -27.58 10.93 4.79
N TYR A 152 -26.68 11.84 4.46
CA TYR A 152 -25.38 11.51 3.87
C TYR A 152 -24.56 10.57 4.76
N LEU A 153 -24.47 10.88 6.07
CA LEU A 153 -23.78 10.03 7.03
C LEU A 153 -24.44 8.64 7.13
N GLN A 154 -25.76 8.57 7.15
CA GLN A 154 -26.51 7.30 7.18
C GLN A 154 -26.18 6.45 5.94
N HIS A 155 -26.20 7.04 4.74
CA HIS A 155 -25.82 6.36 3.50
C HIS A 155 -24.37 5.85 3.53
N THR A 156 -23.43 6.70 3.91
CA THR A 156 -22.01 6.33 4.03
C THR A 156 -21.81 5.17 5.00
N MET A 157 -22.50 5.21 6.13
CA MET A 157 -22.47 4.13 7.13
C MET A 157 -23.06 2.84 6.58
N MET A 158 -24.18 2.90 5.87
CA MET A 158 -24.81 1.72 5.26
C MET A 158 -23.88 1.08 4.23
N ASN A 159 -23.27 1.89 3.35
CA ASN A 159 -22.32 1.42 2.35
C ASN A 159 -21.09 0.74 3.03
N THR A 160 -20.58 1.33 4.12
CA THR A 160 -19.48 0.75 4.89
C THR A 160 -19.87 -0.63 5.45
N LEU A 161 -21.07 -0.78 5.99
CA LEU A 161 -21.56 -2.05 6.54
C LEU A 161 -21.74 -3.13 5.48
N VAL A 162 -22.30 -2.76 4.35
CA VAL A 162 -22.49 -3.68 3.21
C VAL A 162 -21.13 -4.14 2.68
N THR A 163 -20.23 -3.20 2.45
CA THR A 163 -18.85 -3.49 2.00
C THR A 163 -18.11 -4.39 2.99
N GLU A 164 -18.21 -4.10 4.29
CA GLU A 164 -17.55 -4.90 5.32
C GLU A 164 -18.04 -6.36 5.30
N ARG A 165 -19.34 -6.58 5.28
CA ARG A 165 -19.92 -7.94 5.21
C ARG A 165 -19.50 -8.69 3.95
N ARG A 166 -19.42 -7.98 2.81
CA ARG A 166 -18.96 -8.54 1.54
C ARG A 166 -17.50 -8.92 1.61
N VAL A 167 -16.65 -8.02 2.08
CA VAL A 167 -15.20 -8.25 2.26
C VAL A 167 -14.94 -9.40 3.23
N GLU A 168 -15.62 -9.45 4.37
CA GLU A 168 -15.50 -10.54 5.35
C GLU A 168 -15.87 -11.90 4.72
N LYS A 169 -16.97 -11.95 3.98
CA LYS A 169 -17.41 -13.17 3.29
C LYS A 169 -16.39 -13.64 2.25
N ILE A 170 -15.81 -12.71 1.48
CA ILE A 170 -14.77 -13.00 0.48
C ILE A 170 -13.52 -13.56 1.19
N ILE A 171 -13.00 -12.86 2.18
CA ILE A 171 -11.80 -13.26 2.92
C ILE A 171 -12.02 -14.60 3.63
N GLY A 172 -13.18 -14.81 4.23
CA GLY A 172 -13.49 -16.06 4.95
C GLY A 172 -13.60 -17.29 4.04
N ARG A 173 -13.90 -17.11 2.77
CA ARG A 173 -14.01 -18.20 1.78
C ARG A 173 -12.74 -18.40 0.97
N TYR A 174 -11.84 -17.45 1.00
CA TYR A 174 -10.64 -17.48 0.19
C TYR A 174 -9.66 -18.60 0.61
N LYS A 175 -9.20 -19.32 -0.36
CA LYS A 175 -8.18 -20.37 -0.20
C LYS A 175 -6.94 -20.00 -1.01
N PRO A 176 -5.89 -19.45 -0.39
CA PRO A 176 -4.67 -19.09 -1.10
C PRO A 176 -4.01 -20.34 -1.70
N GLN A 177 -3.43 -20.20 -2.86
CA GLN A 177 -2.63 -21.25 -3.52
C GLN A 177 -1.14 -21.13 -3.15
N ALA A 178 -0.73 -20.06 -2.49
CA ALA A 178 0.60 -19.88 -1.95
C ALA A 178 0.61 -19.90 -0.42
N SER A 179 1.75 -20.28 0.15
CA SER A 179 1.95 -20.23 1.60
C SER A 179 2.39 -18.84 2.02
N TYR A 180 1.54 -18.12 2.75
CA TYR A 180 1.86 -16.82 3.31
C TYR A 180 2.52 -16.94 4.69
N PRO A 181 3.62 -16.21 4.96
CA PRO A 181 4.18 -16.11 6.31
C PRO A 181 3.16 -15.58 7.33
N GLY A 182 3.38 -15.87 8.61
CA GLY A 182 2.53 -15.37 9.72
C GLY A 182 2.74 -13.89 10.05
N THR A 183 3.38 -13.10 9.20
CA THR A 183 3.69 -11.69 9.44
C THR A 183 2.50 -10.78 9.11
N LYS A 184 2.48 -9.56 9.70
CA LYS A 184 1.42 -8.57 9.47
C LYS A 184 1.28 -8.25 7.98
N LEU A 185 2.40 -7.99 7.31
CA LEU A 185 2.43 -7.68 5.87
C LEU A 185 1.87 -8.83 5.03
N ALA A 186 2.33 -10.06 5.28
CA ALA A 186 1.86 -11.23 4.52
C ALA A 186 0.36 -11.46 4.69
N GLN A 187 -0.18 -11.31 5.90
CA GLN A 187 -1.61 -11.45 6.15
C GLN A 187 -2.43 -10.33 5.50
N SER A 188 -1.89 -9.10 5.46
CA SER A 188 -2.51 -7.99 4.71
C SER A 188 -2.56 -8.30 3.21
N LEU A 189 -1.44 -8.71 2.61
CA LEU A 189 -1.36 -9.07 1.19
C LEU A 189 -2.26 -10.27 0.84
N LYS A 190 -2.39 -11.26 1.74
CA LYS A 190 -3.32 -12.37 1.57
C LYS A 190 -4.78 -11.89 1.50
N ARG A 191 -5.17 -10.88 2.31
CA ARG A 191 -6.51 -10.28 2.23
C ARG A 191 -6.70 -9.57 0.90
N VAL A 192 -5.70 -8.79 0.45
CA VAL A 192 -5.73 -8.14 -0.87
C VAL A 192 -5.87 -9.18 -1.99
N ALA A 193 -5.10 -10.28 -1.96
CA ALA A 193 -5.22 -11.36 -2.93
C ALA A 193 -6.64 -11.96 -2.98
N ALA A 194 -7.28 -12.13 -1.82
CA ALA A 194 -8.66 -12.62 -1.73
C ALA A 194 -9.65 -11.70 -2.46
N LEU A 195 -9.50 -10.38 -2.30
CA LEU A 195 -10.38 -9.38 -2.92
C LEU A 195 -10.16 -9.31 -4.43
N ILE A 196 -8.90 -9.34 -4.87
CA ILE A 196 -8.55 -9.39 -6.30
C ILE A 196 -9.08 -10.68 -6.95
N HIS A 197 -8.95 -11.81 -6.29
CA HIS A 197 -9.47 -13.10 -6.78
C HIS A 197 -11.01 -13.11 -6.89
N ALA A 198 -11.69 -12.38 -6.04
CA ALA A 198 -13.15 -12.23 -6.07
C ALA A 198 -13.64 -11.24 -7.15
N ASP A 199 -12.74 -10.74 -7.99
CA ASP A 199 -13.03 -9.78 -9.05
C ASP A 199 -13.73 -8.50 -8.55
N MET A 200 -13.32 -8.00 -7.37
CA MET A 200 -13.79 -6.68 -6.93
C MET A 200 -13.30 -5.59 -7.90
N GLU A 201 -14.15 -4.64 -8.21
CA GLU A 201 -13.85 -3.49 -9.09
C GLU A 201 -12.91 -2.46 -8.45
N THR A 202 -12.43 -2.73 -7.23
CA THR A 202 -11.44 -1.92 -6.51
C THR A 202 -10.14 -1.79 -7.30
N ARG A 203 -9.72 -0.55 -7.57
CA ARG A 203 -8.56 -0.25 -8.41
C ARG A 203 -7.26 -0.16 -7.63
N VAL A 204 -7.33 0.30 -6.37
CA VAL A 204 -6.14 0.55 -5.56
C VAL A 204 -6.25 -0.13 -4.21
N TYR A 205 -5.22 -0.91 -3.87
CA TYR A 205 -5.03 -1.48 -2.54
C TYR A 205 -3.76 -0.89 -1.93
N PHE A 206 -3.83 -0.41 -0.71
CA PHE A 206 -2.68 0.16 -0.02
C PHE A 206 -2.39 -0.63 1.27
N VAL A 207 -1.14 -1.06 1.40
CA VAL A 207 -0.64 -1.80 2.55
C VAL A 207 0.67 -1.18 3.02
N SER A 208 0.90 -1.08 4.32
CA SER A 208 2.14 -0.52 4.85
C SER A 208 2.92 -1.50 5.72
N GLN A 209 4.24 -1.41 5.67
CA GLN A 209 5.18 -2.08 6.56
C GLN A 209 6.07 -1.04 7.23
N GLY A 210 5.97 -0.90 8.54
CA GLY A 210 6.79 0.02 9.33
C GLY A 210 8.09 -0.60 9.84
N GLY A 211 8.86 0.20 10.60
CA GLY A 211 10.04 -0.25 11.33
C GLY A 211 11.37 -0.05 10.60
N TYR A 212 11.38 0.57 9.44
CA TYR A 212 12.60 0.80 8.66
C TYR A 212 13.47 1.95 9.18
N ASP A 213 12.98 2.80 10.09
CA ASP A 213 13.76 3.89 10.68
C ASP A 213 14.70 3.39 11.78
N THR A 214 15.74 2.67 11.38
CA THR A 214 16.67 2.00 12.27
C THR A 214 17.92 2.85 12.52
N HIS A 215 17.95 3.56 13.63
CA HIS A 215 19.12 4.34 14.09
C HIS A 215 20.12 3.51 14.90
N ALA A 216 19.74 2.30 15.33
CA ALA A 216 20.57 1.36 16.07
C ALA A 216 20.24 -0.08 15.68
N ASN A 217 21.20 -1.01 15.90
CA ASN A 217 21.03 -2.44 15.61
C ASN A 217 20.43 -2.72 14.21
N GLN A 218 20.87 -1.96 13.21
CA GLN A 218 20.28 -1.97 11.86
C GLN A 218 20.43 -3.32 11.15
N LEU A 219 21.56 -4.00 11.29
CA LEU A 219 21.81 -5.28 10.61
C LEU A 219 20.67 -6.28 10.84
N ASN A 220 20.38 -6.59 12.09
CA ASN A 220 19.36 -7.58 12.46
C ASN A 220 17.94 -7.09 12.13
N ASN A 221 17.67 -5.82 12.39
CA ASN A 221 16.36 -5.23 12.11
C ASN A 221 16.07 -5.20 10.61
N HIS A 222 17.00 -4.76 9.77
CA HIS A 222 16.84 -4.76 8.33
C HIS A 222 16.75 -6.17 7.76
N GLN A 223 17.58 -7.09 8.21
CA GLN A 223 17.48 -8.48 7.78
C GLN A 223 16.08 -9.05 8.03
N ARG A 224 15.52 -8.84 9.23
CA ARG A 224 14.17 -9.28 9.55
C ARG A 224 13.10 -8.61 8.67
N LEU A 225 13.15 -7.28 8.51
CA LEU A 225 12.18 -6.53 7.71
C LEU A 225 12.24 -6.89 6.23
N LEU A 226 13.44 -7.04 5.69
CA LEU A 226 13.66 -7.44 4.29
C LEU A 226 13.25 -8.89 4.04
N THR A 227 13.47 -9.80 5.01
CA THR A 227 12.95 -11.16 4.93
C THR A 227 11.42 -11.16 4.89
N GLU A 228 10.78 -10.40 5.79
CA GLU A 228 9.34 -10.26 5.83
C GLU A 228 8.78 -9.69 4.51
N LEU A 229 9.36 -8.61 4.02
CA LEU A 229 8.97 -8.00 2.75
C LEU A 229 9.10 -9.00 1.60
N SER A 230 10.29 -9.58 1.45
CA SER A 230 10.65 -10.45 0.34
C SER A 230 9.77 -11.70 0.27
N THR A 231 9.59 -12.38 1.41
CA THR A 231 8.76 -13.58 1.48
C THR A 231 7.27 -13.28 1.29
N SER A 232 6.79 -12.15 1.83
CA SER A 232 5.39 -11.75 1.68
C SER A 232 5.04 -11.38 0.24
N MET A 233 5.91 -10.61 -0.42
CA MET A 233 5.73 -10.21 -1.82
C MET A 233 5.81 -11.40 -2.77
N SER A 234 6.76 -12.31 -2.55
CA SER A 234 6.86 -13.53 -3.35
C SER A 234 5.65 -14.43 -3.18
N ALA A 235 5.13 -14.60 -1.95
CA ALA A 235 3.91 -15.35 -1.72
C ALA A 235 2.71 -14.72 -2.43
N PHE A 236 2.57 -13.39 -2.36
CA PHE A 236 1.51 -12.65 -3.04
C PHE A 236 1.58 -12.84 -4.56
N GLN A 237 2.77 -12.65 -5.16
CA GLN A 237 2.95 -12.84 -6.60
C GLN A 237 2.64 -14.27 -7.05
N LYS A 238 3.11 -15.29 -6.31
CA LYS A 238 2.83 -16.70 -6.60
C LYS A 238 1.33 -17.01 -6.51
N ASP A 239 0.64 -16.42 -5.56
CA ASP A 239 -0.80 -16.60 -5.37
C ASP A 239 -1.59 -15.95 -6.51
N LEU A 240 -1.24 -14.72 -6.92
CA LEU A 240 -1.82 -14.07 -8.09
C LEU A 240 -1.60 -14.89 -9.36
N THR A 241 -0.39 -15.40 -9.58
CA THR A 241 -0.08 -16.22 -10.75
C THR A 241 -0.89 -17.53 -10.76
N ALA A 242 -1.01 -18.19 -9.61
CA ALA A 242 -1.80 -19.42 -9.49
C ALA A 242 -3.30 -19.22 -9.78
N HIS A 243 -3.80 -17.99 -9.59
CA HIS A 243 -5.17 -17.60 -9.91
C HIS A 243 -5.30 -16.88 -11.27
N SER A 244 -4.23 -16.81 -12.07
CA SER A 244 -4.20 -16.10 -13.37
C SER A 244 -4.61 -14.62 -13.27
N LYS A 245 -4.16 -13.94 -12.20
CA LYS A 245 -4.41 -12.53 -11.93
C LYS A 245 -3.15 -11.66 -11.99
N ASP A 246 -1.98 -12.24 -12.21
CA ASP A 246 -0.70 -11.54 -12.16
C ASP A 246 -0.47 -10.55 -13.32
N ASP A 247 -1.14 -10.72 -14.44
CA ASP A 247 -1.12 -9.79 -15.56
C ASP A 247 -2.03 -8.56 -15.38
N GLN A 248 -2.94 -8.61 -14.40
CA GLN A 248 -3.89 -7.54 -14.09
C GLN A 248 -3.44 -6.65 -12.92
N VAL A 249 -2.41 -7.07 -12.18
CA VAL A 249 -2.00 -6.43 -10.93
C VAL A 249 -0.58 -5.88 -11.04
N MET A 250 -0.45 -4.57 -10.80
CA MET A 250 0.85 -3.93 -10.61
C MET A 250 1.04 -3.59 -9.14
N THR A 251 2.17 -4.02 -8.57
CA THR A 251 2.53 -3.68 -7.19
C THR A 251 3.69 -2.69 -7.18
N MET A 252 3.54 -1.60 -6.45
CA MET A 252 4.57 -0.58 -6.27
C MET A 252 4.88 -0.42 -4.78
N THR A 253 6.16 -0.36 -4.44
CA THR A 253 6.60 -0.01 -3.09
C THR A 253 7.37 1.29 -3.13
N PHE A 254 7.23 2.12 -2.10
CA PHE A 254 7.98 3.36 -1.92
C PHE A 254 8.26 3.62 -0.43
N SER A 255 9.21 4.51 -0.14
CA SER A 255 9.51 5.00 1.20
C SER A 255 9.71 6.50 1.16
N GLU A 256 9.31 7.18 2.23
CA GLU A 256 9.40 8.65 2.37
C GLU A 256 10.81 9.14 2.67
N PHE A 257 11.75 8.27 3.01
CA PHE A 257 13.12 8.66 3.32
C PHE A 257 14.17 7.69 2.78
N GLY A 258 15.40 8.19 2.61
CA GLY A 258 16.59 7.42 2.35
C GLY A 258 17.51 7.33 3.58
N ARG A 259 18.65 6.67 3.44
CA ARG A 259 19.66 6.51 4.48
C ARG A 259 20.96 7.21 4.12
N ARG A 260 21.65 7.80 5.11
CA ARG A 260 22.99 8.33 4.92
C ARG A 260 23.95 7.21 4.52
N PRO A 261 24.93 7.51 3.65
CA PRO A 261 25.96 6.54 3.28
C PRO A 261 26.77 6.05 4.47
N ALA A 262 27.08 6.94 5.44
CA ALA A 262 27.86 6.59 6.62
C ALA A 262 27.00 5.96 7.72
N GLU A 263 27.56 4.96 8.41
CA GLU A 263 26.98 4.45 9.66
C GLU A 263 27.21 5.41 10.81
N ASN A 264 26.36 5.33 11.84
CA ASN A 264 26.50 6.07 13.09
C ASN A 264 27.14 5.22 14.19
N GLY A 265 27.44 5.85 15.34
CA GLY A 265 28.08 5.18 16.47
C GLY A 265 27.19 4.14 17.20
N SER A 266 25.93 4.00 16.83
CA SER A 266 24.96 3.06 17.44
C SER A 266 24.71 1.81 16.58
N GLY A 267 25.49 1.57 15.55
CA GLY A 267 25.29 0.44 14.64
C GLY A 267 24.03 0.58 13.79
N GLY A 268 23.73 1.81 13.39
CA GLY A 268 22.65 2.16 12.47
C GLY A 268 23.08 3.23 11.47
N THR A 269 22.13 3.78 10.75
CA THR A 269 22.35 4.92 9.86
C THR A 269 21.31 5.99 10.14
N ASP A 270 21.73 7.25 10.06
CA ASP A 270 20.78 8.35 10.15
C ASP A 270 20.00 8.50 8.84
N ARG A 271 18.90 9.20 8.94
CA ARG A 271 18.09 9.54 7.77
C ARG A 271 18.81 10.47 6.83
N MET A 272 18.61 10.25 5.58
CA MET A 272 18.96 11.18 4.52
C MET A 272 17.69 11.60 3.81
N CYS A 273 17.58 12.88 3.54
CA CYS A 273 16.55 13.38 2.65
C CYS A 273 16.71 12.70 1.28
N SER A 274 15.63 12.25 0.69
CA SER A 274 15.61 11.41 -0.49
C SER A 274 16.43 11.99 -1.66
N ARG A 275 17.67 11.59 -1.75
CA ARG A 275 18.47 11.56 -2.98
C ARG A 275 19.18 10.22 -3.15
N SER A 276 18.85 9.23 -2.36
CA SER A 276 19.51 7.93 -2.48
C SER A 276 18.56 6.78 -2.22
N ASN A 277 18.30 6.07 -3.26
CA ASN A 277 18.32 4.62 -3.33
C ASN A 277 17.58 3.86 -2.23
N PHE A 278 16.32 3.71 -2.37
CA PHE A 278 15.58 2.48 -2.11
C PHE A 278 14.13 2.71 -2.52
N GLY A 279 13.90 2.83 -3.81
CA GLY A 279 12.61 2.47 -4.36
C GLY A 279 12.65 0.97 -4.59
N LEU A 280 11.82 0.20 -3.93
CA LEU A 280 11.44 -1.10 -4.44
C LEU A 280 10.42 -0.84 -5.55
N PRO A 281 10.50 -1.56 -6.63
CA PRO A 281 9.94 -1.20 -7.92
C PRO A 281 8.54 -1.70 -8.15
N PRO A 282 7.89 -1.26 -9.23
CA PRO A 282 6.66 -1.88 -9.69
C PRO A 282 6.94 -3.31 -10.16
N MET A 283 6.13 -4.24 -9.71
CA MET A 283 6.01 -5.57 -10.29
C MET A 283 4.94 -5.51 -11.38
N CYS A 284 5.26 -6.02 -12.55
CA CYS A 284 4.45 -6.20 -13.75
C CYS A 284 4.61 -5.18 -14.87
N ARG A 285 4.75 -5.71 -16.09
CA ARG A 285 4.57 -4.96 -17.33
C ARG A 285 3.09 -4.86 -17.64
N PRO A 286 2.50 -3.67 -17.79
CA PRO A 286 1.20 -3.56 -18.40
C PRO A 286 1.30 -3.94 -19.89
N ARG A 287 0.54 -4.92 -20.34
CA ARG A 287 0.17 -4.95 -21.75
C ARG A 287 -0.72 -3.73 -21.99
N SER A 288 -0.23 -2.88 -22.89
CA SER A 288 -0.88 -1.66 -23.32
C SER A 288 -2.34 -1.91 -23.71
N THR A 289 -3.25 -1.42 -22.89
CA THR A 289 -4.55 -0.95 -23.36
C THR A 289 -4.75 0.42 -22.76
N CYS A 290 -4.19 1.43 -23.45
CA CYS A 290 -4.65 2.80 -23.26
C CYS A 290 -6.12 2.85 -23.64
N CYS A 291 -7.00 3.09 -22.67
CA CYS A 291 -8.33 3.62 -22.96
C CYS A 291 -8.13 5.01 -23.58
N SER A 292 -8.31 5.10 -24.90
CA SER A 292 -8.47 6.35 -25.59
C SER A 292 -9.81 6.96 -25.20
N CYS A 293 -9.79 8.01 -24.39
CA CYS A 293 -10.95 8.89 -24.26
C CYS A 293 -11.21 9.55 -25.61
N PRO A 294 -12.46 9.53 -26.14
CA PRO A 294 -12.78 10.36 -27.29
C PRO A 294 -12.78 11.83 -26.85
N ALA A 295 -11.99 12.63 -27.54
CA ALA A 295 -12.04 14.08 -27.42
C ALA A 295 -13.45 14.56 -27.85
N THR A 296 -14.19 15.12 -26.90
CA THR A 296 -15.38 15.91 -27.22
C THR A 296 -14.94 17.29 -27.67
N THR A 297 -15.23 17.56 -28.92
CA THR A 297 -15.18 18.91 -29.54
C THR A 297 -16.16 19.85 -28.88
#